data_3cbe0cf487022f570fc1c13b50468279
#
_entry.id   3cbe0cf487022f570fc1c13b50468279
#
_cell.length_a   1.000
_cell.length_b   1.000
_cell.length_c   1.000
_cell.angle_alpha   90.00
_cell.angle_beta   90.00
_cell.angle_gamma   90.00
#
_symmetry.space_group_name_H-M   'P 1'
#
loop_
_entity.id
_entity.type
_entity.pdbx_description
1 polymer ?
#
loop_
_entity_poly.entity_id
_entity_poly.type
_entity_poly.pdbx_seq_one_letter_code
_entity_poly.pdbx_strand_id
1 'polypeptide(L)'
;LNSLSTICDQLIVGGGIANTFLAAAGFNVGKSLYEADLIETAKQIAAKVSVPLPTDVVVADATQIDFSDFLGSLANAQAVVKKVEDVADIDMILDVGPETAQAFAEILKTSKTILWNGPVGVFEVDQFGEGTKTLSLAIAESAGFSIAGGGDTLAAIDKYAVADQIGYISTGGGAFLEFVEGKTLPAVAVLLERA
;
A
#
# COMPACT_ATOMS: atom_id res chain seq x y z
N LEU A 1 -3.36 -10.03 5.31
CA LEU A 1 -2.73 -9.31 6.45
C LEU A 1 -2.65 -10.16 7.72
N ASN A 2 -3.66 -10.96 8.06
CA ASN A 2 -3.63 -11.79 9.28
C ASN A 2 -2.41 -12.70 9.35
N SER A 3 -2.01 -13.36 8.27
CA SER A 3 -0.80 -14.21 8.22
C SER A 3 0.46 -13.36 8.41
N LEU A 4 0.53 -12.22 7.74
CA LEU A 4 1.68 -11.30 7.84
C LEU A 4 1.82 -10.71 9.25
N SER A 5 0.73 -10.40 9.94
CA SER A 5 0.77 -9.84 11.30
C SER A 5 1.42 -10.75 12.35
N THR A 6 1.66 -12.01 12.01
CA THR A 6 2.31 -12.98 12.90
C THR A 6 3.81 -13.16 12.62
N ILE A 7 4.32 -12.64 11.50
CA ILE A 7 5.70 -12.84 11.05
C ILE A 7 6.46 -11.55 10.77
N CYS A 8 5.76 -10.42 10.61
CA CYS A 8 6.39 -9.11 10.39
C CYS A 8 6.53 -8.33 11.69
N ASP A 9 7.58 -7.52 11.78
CA ASP A 9 7.75 -6.55 12.88
C ASP A 9 6.85 -5.33 12.68
N GLN A 10 6.64 -4.94 11.41
CA GLN A 10 5.79 -3.79 11.02
C GLN A 10 5.03 -4.09 9.73
N LEU A 11 3.83 -3.52 9.62
CA LEU A 11 3.01 -3.52 8.41
C LEU A 11 2.73 -2.09 7.96
N ILE A 12 3.34 -1.66 6.86
CA ILE A 12 2.95 -0.43 6.17
C ILE A 12 1.78 -0.78 5.27
N VAL A 13 0.68 -0.06 5.42
CA VAL A 13 -0.54 -0.27 4.64
C VAL A 13 -0.83 0.96 3.77
N GLY A 14 -1.35 0.74 2.57
CA GLY A 14 -1.70 1.79 1.61
C GLY A 14 -3.11 1.63 1.05
N GLY A 15 -3.56 2.61 0.27
CA GLY A 15 -4.84 2.59 -0.43
C GLY A 15 -6.04 2.36 0.49
N GLY A 16 -7.05 1.65 0.00
CA GLY A 16 -8.28 1.35 0.76
C GLY A 16 -8.03 0.59 2.08
N ILE A 17 -6.94 -0.17 2.16
CA ILE A 17 -6.55 -0.85 3.40
C ILE A 17 -6.13 0.18 4.44
N ALA A 18 -5.29 1.16 4.10
CA ALA A 18 -4.90 2.24 5.02
C ALA A 18 -6.11 3.03 5.50
N ASN A 19 -7.06 3.32 4.62
CA ASN A 19 -8.30 4.02 4.97
C ASN A 19 -9.14 3.20 5.97
N THR A 20 -9.16 1.87 5.86
CA THR A 20 -9.81 0.99 6.83
C THR A 20 -9.14 1.07 8.20
N PHE A 21 -7.82 1.13 8.27
CA PHE A 21 -7.09 1.32 9.53
C PHE A 21 -7.30 2.73 10.11
N LEU A 22 -7.34 3.77 9.28
CA LEU A 22 -7.68 5.14 9.71
C LEU A 22 -9.09 5.20 10.31
N ALA A 23 -10.08 4.61 9.63
CA ALA A 23 -11.44 4.52 10.15
C ALA A 23 -11.51 3.72 11.45
N ALA A 24 -10.74 2.63 11.58
CA ALA A 24 -10.62 1.84 12.80
C ALA A 24 -10.01 2.64 13.97
N ALA A 25 -9.13 3.60 13.68
CA ALA A 25 -8.56 4.53 14.64
C ALA A 25 -9.47 5.72 14.95
N GLY A 26 -10.63 5.84 14.28
CA GLY A 26 -11.63 6.88 14.53
C GLY A 26 -11.50 8.14 13.66
N PHE A 27 -10.64 8.11 12.66
CA PHE A 27 -10.50 9.22 11.70
C PHE A 27 -11.60 9.18 10.63
N ASN A 28 -12.02 10.37 10.18
CA ASN A 28 -12.88 10.51 9.02
C ASN A 28 -12.07 10.18 7.75
N VAL A 29 -12.61 9.34 6.88
CA VAL A 29 -12.01 8.98 5.59
C VAL A 29 -12.83 9.51 4.40
N GLY A 30 -13.84 10.31 4.65
CA GLY A 30 -14.69 10.95 3.64
C GLY A 30 -15.34 9.95 2.68
N LYS A 31 -15.15 10.19 1.39
CA LYS A 31 -15.63 9.33 0.29
C LYS A 31 -14.62 8.28 -0.16
N SER A 32 -13.54 8.08 0.61
CA SER A 32 -12.49 7.13 0.28
C SER A 32 -13.00 5.69 0.31
N LEU A 33 -12.42 4.85 -0.54
CA LEU A 33 -12.62 3.40 -0.47
C LEU A 33 -12.08 2.87 0.86
N TYR A 34 -12.91 2.16 1.61
CA TYR A 34 -12.52 1.41 2.80
C TYR A 34 -13.52 0.27 3.06
N GLU A 35 -13.12 -0.70 3.86
CA GLU A 35 -13.91 -1.90 4.18
C GLU A 35 -14.52 -1.76 5.58
N ALA A 36 -15.76 -1.26 5.66
CA ALA A 36 -16.44 -1.01 6.93
C ALA A 36 -16.58 -2.29 7.79
N ASP A 37 -16.83 -3.44 7.16
CA ASP A 37 -16.97 -4.73 7.82
C ASP A 37 -15.65 -5.28 8.38
N LEU A 38 -14.51 -4.72 7.97
CA LEU A 38 -13.17 -5.12 8.42
C LEU A 38 -12.56 -4.21 9.48
N ILE A 39 -13.28 -3.23 9.99
CA ILE A 39 -12.79 -2.31 11.04
C ILE A 39 -12.32 -3.08 12.28
N GLU A 40 -13.10 -4.03 12.79
CA GLU A 40 -12.71 -4.83 13.94
C GLU A 40 -11.50 -5.74 13.64
N THR A 41 -11.39 -6.24 12.42
CA THR A 41 -10.21 -7.00 11.98
C THR A 41 -8.97 -6.10 11.93
N ALA A 42 -9.10 -4.86 11.46
CA ALA A 42 -8.01 -3.90 11.45
C ALA A 42 -7.50 -3.58 12.86
N LYS A 43 -8.40 -3.38 13.84
CA LYS A 43 -8.04 -3.20 15.25
C LYS A 43 -7.29 -4.40 15.82
N GLN A 44 -7.77 -5.62 15.52
CA GLN A 44 -7.11 -6.86 15.98
C GLN A 44 -5.71 -7.03 15.37
N ILE A 45 -5.50 -6.64 14.11
CA ILE A 45 -4.18 -6.66 13.47
C ILE A 45 -3.27 -5.62 14.13
N ALA A 46 -3.74 -4.38 14.30
CA ALA A 46 -2.97 -3.31 14.93
C ALA A 46 -2.60 -3.60 16.40
N ALA A 47 -3.37 -4.46 17.08
CA ALA A 47 -3.02 -4.94 18.42
C ALA A 47 -1.92 -6.02 18.45
N LYS A 48 -1.64 -6.67 17.31
CA LYS A 48 -0.65 -7.77 17.20
C LYS A 48 0.69 -7.30 16.62
N VAL A 49 0.67 -6.36 15.72
CA VAL A 49 1.84 -5.88 14.98
C VAL A 49 1.81 -4.36 14.87
N SER A 50 2.96 -3.73 14.79
CA SER A 50 3.06 -2.28 14.55
C SER A 50 2.52 -1.95 13.14
N VAL A 51 1.47 -1.12 13.08
CA VAL A 51 0.92 -0.59 11.85
C VAL A 51 1.02 0.94 11.92
N PRO A 52 2.09 1.54 11.39
CA PRO A 52 2.21 2.99 11.37
C PRO A 52 1.11 3.59 10.49
N LEU A 53 0.28 4.44 11.08
CA LEU A 53 -0.80 5.11 10.36
C LEU A 53 -0.31 6.38 9.66
N PRO A 54 -0.88 6.74 8.52
CA PRO A 54 -0.67 8.04 7.91
C PRO A 54 -0.99 9.19 8.89
N THR A 55 -0.17 10.23 8.89
CA THR A 55 -0.39 11.49 9.62
C THR A 55 -0.91 12.58 8.68
N ASP A 56 -0.59 12.46 7.40
CA ASP A 56 -1.07 13.30 6.33
C ASP A 56 -1.41 12.45 5.09
N VAL A 57 -2.28 12.96 4.27
CA VAL A 57 -2.80 12.30 3.06
C VAL A 57 -2.94 13.29 1.92
N VAL A 58 -2.97 12.78 0.70
CA VAL A 58 -3.32 13.56 -0.49
C VAL A 58 -4.76 13.21 -0.87
N VAL A 59 -5.60 14.23 -0.92
CA VAL A 59 -7.03 14.08 -1.23
C VAL A 59 -7.42 14.86 -2.47
N ALA A 60 -8.52 14.45 -3.09
CA ALA A 60 -9.29 15.25 -4.03
C ALA A 60 -10.75 15.33 -3.59
N ASP A 61 -11.46 16.37 -4.04
CA ASP A 61 -12.91 16.48 -3.85
C ASP A 61 -13.62 15.42 -4.71
N ALA A 62 -14.31 14.48 -4.03
CA ALA A 62 -14.99 13.37 -4.68
C ALA A 62 -16.10 13.82 -5.66
N THR A 63 -16.63 15.03 -5.51
CA THR A 63 -17.64 15.58 -6.44
C THR A 63 -17.06 15.92 -7.82
N GLN A 64 -15.73 16.03 -7.93
CA GLN A 64 -15.00 16.30 -9.17
C GLN A 64 -14.55 15.02 -9.88
N ILE A 65 -14.80 13.85 -9.28
CA ILE A 65 -14.32 12.56 -9.80
C ILE A 65 -15.44 11.87 -10.58
N ASP A 66 -15.16 11.57 -11.84
CA ASP A 66 -16.02 10.74 -12.67
C ASP A 66 -15.59 9.27 -12.55
N PHE A 67 -16.42 8.46 -11.90
CA PHE A 67 -16.13 7.04 -11.72
C PHE A 67 -16.21 6.22 -13.02
N SER A 68 -16.80 6.76 -14.10
CA SER A 68 -16.80 6.13 -15.42
C SER A 68 -15.48 6.36 -16.18
N ASP A 69 -14.76 7.44 -15.83
CA ASP A 69 -13.41 7.76 -16.31
C ASP A 69 -12.53 8.18 -15.11
N PHE A 70 -12.31 7.23 -14.21
CA PHE A 70 -11.67 7.49 -12.93
C PHE A 70 -10.29 8.13 -13.10
N LEU A 71 -9.38 7.50 -13.83
CA LEU A 71 -8.01 8.00 -14.01
C LEU A 71 -7.96 9.32 -14.80
N GLY A 72 -8.81 9.47 -15.83
CA GLY A 72 -8.89 10.71 -16.61
C GLY A 72 -9.39 11.88 -15.77
N SER A 73 -10.40 11.65 -14.92
CA SER A 73 -10.92 12.69 -14.02
C SER A 73 -9.91 13.05 -12.92
N LEU A 74 -9.17 12.08 -12.39
CA LEU A 74 -8.10 12.33 -11.41
C LEU A 74 -6.95 13.14 -11.98
N ALA A 75 -6.61 12.97 -13.25
CA ALA A 75 -5.55 13.77 -13.90
C ALA A 75 -5.87 15.28 -13.88
N ASN A 76 -7.15 15.65 -13.86
CA ASN A 76 -7.64 17.03 -13.85
C ASN A 76 -8.13 17.50 -12.46
N ALA A 77 -8.23 16.61 -11.47
CA ALA A 77 -8.66 16.96 -10.12
C ALA A 77 -7.58 17.77 -9.41
N GLN A 78 -7.99 18.57 -8.43
CA GLN A 78 -7.06 19.29 -7.58
C GLN A 78 -6.60 18.40 -6.43
N ALA A 79 -5.32 18.03 -6.41
CA ALA A 79 -4.71 17.35 -5.29
C ALA A 79 -4.44 18.33 -4.13
N VAL A 80 -4.83 17.96 -2.91
CA VAL A 80 -4.63 18.76 -1.70
C VAL A 80 -4.03 17.87 -0.62
N VAL A 81 -2.94 18.32 -0.01
CA VAL A 81 -2.35 17.67 1.17
C VAL A 81 -3.13 18.13 2.41
N LYS A 82 -3.58 17.17 3.21
CA LYS A 82 -4.28 17.43 4.48
C LYS A 82 -3.71 16.54 5.60
N LYS A 83 -3.79 17.02 6.84
CA LYS A 83 -3.65 16.13 8.00
C LYS A 83 -4.83 15.17 8.04
N VAL A 84 -4.65 13.97 8.60
CA VAL A 84 -5.74 12.98 8.65
C VAL A 84 -6.94 13.46 9.44
N GLU A 85 -6.73 14.29 10.48
CA GLU A 85 -7.78 14.92 11.26
C GLU A 85 -8.60 15.97 10.50
N ASP A 86 -8.08 16.51 9.39
CA ASP A 86 -8.70 17.56 8.57
C ASP A 86 -9.42 17.00 7.33
N VAL A 87 -9.50 15.69 7.19
CA VAL A 87 -10.22 15.06 6.07
C VAL A 87 -11.71 15.32 6.20
N ALA A 88 -12.28 15.96 5.19
CA ALA A 88 -13.70 16.31 5.13
C ALA A 88 -14.55 15.18 4.51
N ASP A 89 -15.88 15.25 4.72
CA ASP A 89 -16.82 14.23 4.21
C ASP A 89 -16.86 14.12 2.68
N ILE A 90 -16.45 15.18 1.97
CA ILE A 90 -16.38 15.22 0.50
C ILE A 90 -15.03 14.76 -0.04
N ASP A 91 -14.02 14.63 0.81
CA ASP A 91 -12.68 14.24 0.37
C ASP A 91 -12.60 12.76 0.02
N MET A 92 -11.78 12.45 -0.98
CA MET A 92 -11.32 11.10 -1.29
C MET A 92 -9.81 11.03 -1.12
N ILE A 93 -9.34 10.16 -0.25
CA ILE A 93 -7.91 9.91 -0.03
C ILE A 93 -7.38 9.08 -1.19
N LEU A 94 -6.35 9.60 -1.88
CA LEU A 94 -5.81 9.01 -3.10
C LEU A 94 -4.32 8.68 -3.00
N ASP A 95 -3.60 9.24 -2.02
CA ASP A 95 -2.21 8.91 -1.69
C ASP A 95 -1.92 9.23 -0.23
N VAL A 96 -0.81 8.74 0.28
CA VAL A 96 -0.24 9.23 1.54
C VAL A 96 0.40 10.60 1.33
N GLY A 97 0.38 11.44 2.35
CA GLY A 97 1.03 12.75 2.30
C GLY A 97 2.56 12.66 2.40
N PRO A 98 3.27 13.77 2.14
CA PRO A 98 4.72 13.79 2.10
C PRO A 98 5.38 13.47 3.46
N GLU A 99 4.79 13.88 4.58
CA GLU A 99 5.33 13.56 5.91
C GLU A 99 5.21 12.06 6.19
N THR A 100 4.06 11.46 5.87
CA THR A 100 3.82 10.02 5.98
C THR A 100 4.78 9.23 5.09
N ALA A 101 4.91 9.63 3.82
CA ALA A 101 5.82 8.98 2.87
C ALA A 101 7.26 8.98 3.38
N GLN A 102 7.73 10.12 3.94
CA GLN A 102 9.06 10.22 4.51
C GLN A 102 9.22 9.33 5.75
N ALA A 103 8.24 9.31 6.65
CA ALA A 103 8.27 8.43 7.83
C ALA A 103 8.31 6.94 7.43
N PHE A 104 7.54 6.53 6.45
CA PHE A 104 7.57 5.17 5.93
C PHE A 104 8.90 4.84 5.24
N ALA A 105 9.48 5.79 4.50
CA ALA A 105 10.78 5.64 3.87
C ALA A 105 11.89 5.36 4.90
N GLU A 106 11.88 6.05 6.05
CA GLU A 106 12.86 5.83 7.13
C GLU A 106 12.72 4.42 7.74
N ILE A 107 11.49 3.90 7.88
CA ILE A 107 11.25 2.51 8.31
C ILE A 107 11.86 1.54 7.29
N LEU A 108 11.59 1.74 6.01
CA LEU A 108 12.08 0.87 4.93
C LEU A 108 13.61 0.86 4.83
N LYS A 109 14.26 2.03 4.97
CA LYS A 109 15.72 2.13 4.92
C LYS A 109 16.42 1.36 6.03
N THR A 110 15.78 1.20 7.19
CA THR A 110 16.33 0.47 8.33
C THR A 110 15.89 -0.99 8.41
N SER A 111 14.98 -1.41 7.55
CA SER A 111 14.46 -2.79 7.50
C SER A 111 15.49 -3.75 6.90
N LYS A 112 15.60 -4.96 7.48
CA LYS A 112 16.50 -6.01 6.98
C LYS A 112 15.88 -6.84 5.87
N THR A 113 14.57 -7.02 5.92
CA THR A 113 13.79 -7.73 4.90
C THR A 113 12.53 -6.93 4.62
N ILE A 114 12.25 -6.68 3.34
CA ILE A 114 11.10 -5.92 2.89
C ILE A 114 10.29 -6.81 1.95
N LEU A 115 9.00 -7.01 2.26
CA LEU A 115 8.04 -7.59 1.35
C LEU A 115 7.16 -6.47 0.80
N TRP A 116 7.28 -6.19 -0.50
CA TRP A 116 6.54 -5.14 -1.17
C TRP A 116 5.43 -5.71 -2.05
N ASN A 117 4.19 -5.37 -1.71
CA ASN A 117 3.01 -5.81 -2.43
C ASN A 117 1.96 -4.69 -2.53
N GLY A 118 2.03 -3.94 -3.58
CA GLY A 118 1.10 -2.88 -3.95
C GLY A 118 1.60 -1.46 -3.65
N PRO A 119 1.02 -0.48 -4.36
CA PRO A 119 1.25 0.94 -4.16
C PRO A 119 0.55 1.44 -2.89
N VAL A 120 0.89 2.66 -2.47
CA VAL A 120 0.22 3.34 -1.34
C VAL A 120 -0.75 4.42 -1.79
N GLY A 121 -0.77 4.75 -3.08
CA GLY A 121 -1.65 5.73 -3.71
C GLY A 121 -2.01 5.35 -5.15
N VAL A 122 -2.77 6.21 -5.82
CA VAL A 122 -3.16 6.05 -7.25
C VAL A 122 -2.01 6.54 -8.12
N PHE A 123 -0.92 5.76 -8.11
CA PHE A 123 0.37 6.13 -8.69
C PHE A 123 0.34 6.26 -10.22
N GLU A 124 -0.71 5.78 -10.89
CA GLU A 124 -0.92 5.97 -12.32
C GLU A 124 -1.06 7.46 -12.67
N VAL A 125 -1.54 8.27 -11.74
CA VAL A 125 -1.67 9.72 -11.86
C VAL A 125 -0.60 10.37 -10.99
N ASP A 126 0.33 11.11 -11.59
CA ASP A 126 1.55 11.60 -10.93
C ASP A 126 1.30 12.37 -9.63
N GLN A 127 0.27 13.22 -9.59
CA GLN A 127 -0.07 13.99 -8.39
C GLN A 127 -0.57 13.15 -7.20
N PHE A 128 -0.90 11.87 -7.42
CA PHE A 128 -1.29 10.89 -6.40
C PHE A 128 -0.33 9.70 -6.34
N GLY A 129 0.86 9.85 -6.92
CA GLY A 129 1.90 8.82 -7.01
C GLY A 129 3.17 9.11 -6.20
N GLU A 130 3.31 10.30 -5.61
CA GLU A 130 4.55 10.68 -4.91
C GLU A 130 4.82 9.83 -3.67
N GLY A 131 3.78 9.36 -2.97
CA GLY A 131 3.91 8.40 -1.88
C GLY A 131 4.55 7.09 -2.37
N THR A 132 3.98 6.47 -3.40
CA THR A 132 4.52 5.24 -3.99
C THR A 132 5.93 5.42 -4.53
N LYS A 133 6.22 6.55 -5.17
CA LYS A 133 7.56 6.88 -5.65
C LYS A 133 8.58 6.97 -4.51
N THR A 134 8.25 7.68 -3.45
CA THR A 134 9.12 7.83 -2.28
C THR A 134 9.43 6.48 -1.64
N LEU A 135 8.44 5.61 -1.49
CA LEU A 135 8.63 4.27 -0.95
C LEU A 135 9.44 3.40 -1.90
N SER A 136 9.19 3.45 -3.20
CA SER A 136 9.94 2.71 -4.21
C SER A 136 11.43 3.02 -4.16
N LEU A 137 11.77 4.31 -4.08
CA LEU A 137 13.16 4.77 -3.96
C LEU A 137 13.78 4.35 -2.62
N ALA A 138 13.04 4.44 -1.52
CA ALA A 138 13.51 4.01 -0.21
C ALA A 138 13.78 2.50 -0.15
N ILE A 139 12.96 1.67 -0.81
CA ILE A 139 13.19 0.23 -0.95
C ILE A 139 14.44 -0.03 -1.78
N ALA A 140 14.61 0.68 -2.89
CA ALA A 140 15.76 0.57 -3.77
C ALA A 140 17.08 0.97 -3.07
N GLU A 141 17.04 1.97 -2.21
CA GLU A 141 18.19 2.46 -1.43
C GLU A 141 18.46 1.63 -0.16
N SER A 142 17.52 0.78 0.26
CA SER A 142 17.66 -0.02 1.47
C SER A 142 18.76 -1.07 1.32
N ALA A 143 19.57 -1.23 2.36
CA ALA A 143 20.52 -2.35 2.46
C ALA A 143 19.85 -3.70 2.77
N GLY A 144 18.56 -3.70 3.07
CA GLY A 144 17.76 -4.89 3.35
C GLY A 144 17.45 -5.70 2.09
N PHE A 145 17.15 -6.99 2.26
CA PHE A 145 16.70 -7.83 1.16
C PHE A 145 15.23 -7.52 0.82
N SER A 146 14.97 -7.07 -0.40
CA SER A 146 13.63 -6.72 -0.87
C SER A 146 13.05 -7.80 -1.78
N ILE A 147 11.78 -8.14 -1.52
CA ILE A 147 10.97 -9.05 -2.32
C ILE A 147 9.74 -8.26 -2.80
N ALA A 148 9.52 -8.21 -4.10
CA ALA A 148 8.39 -7.54 -4.69
C ALA A 148 7.50 -8.53 -5.46
N GLY A 149 6.19 -8.34 -5.40
CA GLY A 149 5.21 -9.14 -6.14
C GLY A 149 3.87 -8.45 -6.27
N GLY A 150 3.07 -8.92 -7.24
CA GLY A 150 1.80 -8.33 -7.61
C GLY A 150 1.91 -7.39 -8.81
N GLY A 151 0.87 -7.35 -9.64
CA GLY A 151 0.88 -6.62 -10.91
C GLY A 151 1.14 -5.11 -10.74
N ASP A 152 0.44 -4.48 -9.79
CA ASP A 152 0.59 -3.05 -9.52
C ASP A 152 1.97 -2.71 -8.95
N THR A 153 2.57 -3.64 -8.16
CA THR A 153 3.94 -3.48 -7.68
C THR A 153 4.93 -3.49 -8.82
N LEU A 154 4.78 -4.42 -9.77
CA LEU A 154 5.65 -4.50 -10.95
C LEU A 154 5.50 -3.24 -11.82
N ALA A 155 4.28 -2.74 -11.98
CA ALA A 155 4.03 -1.48 -12.70
C ALA A 155 4.69 -0.28 -12.01
N ALA A 156 4.68 -0.21 -10.68
CA ALA A 156 5.38 0.84 -9.93
C ALA A 156 6.91 0.71 -10.06
N ILE A 157 7.45 -0.52 -10.00
CA ILE A 157 8.88 -0.81 -10.19
C ILE A 157 9.34 -0.30 -11.58
N ASP A 158 8.55 -0.55 -12.60
CA ASP A 158 8.82 -0.12 -13.98
C ASP A 158 8.72 1.40 -14.10
N LYS A 159 7.61 2.00 -13.61
CA LYS A 159 7.40 3.45 -13.65
C LYS A 159 8.52 4.24 -13.00
N TYR A 160 9.04 3.78 -11.85
CA TYR A 160 10.08 4.48 -11.09
C TYR A 160 11.50 3.95 -11.36
N ALA A 161 11.63 3.01 -12.31
CA ALA A 161 12.90 2.47 -12.80
C ALA A 161 13.83 1.92 -11.67
N VAL A 162 13.26 1.18 -10.72
CA VAL A 162 14.01 0.63 -9.56
C VAL A 162 14.26 -0.88 -9.64
N ALA A 163 13.98 -1.53 -10.77
CA ALA A 163 14.06 -2.98 -10.93
C ALA A 163 15.43 -3.57 -10.54
N ASP A 164 16.51 -2.93 -10.94
CA ASP A 164 17.87 -3.42 -10.70
C ASP A 164 18.30 -3.40 -9.23
N GLN A 165 17.58 -2.63 -8.38
CA GLN A 165 17.84 -2.50 -6.94
C GLN A 165 16.93 -3.39 -6.08
N ILE A 166 15.95 -4.09 -6.67
CA ILE A 166 15.07 -5.01 -5.95
C ILE A 166 15.72 -6.39 -5.89
N GLY A 167 15.85 -6.94 -4.68
CA GLY A 167 16.52 -8.21 -4.45
C GLY A 167 15.85 -9.41 -5.14
N TYR A 168 14.52 -9.45 -5.18
CA TYR A 168 13.76 -10.45 -5.90
C TYR A 168 12.41 -9.89 -6.39
N ILE A 169 12.11 -10.05 -7.66
CA ILE A 169 10.84 -9.66 -8.27
C ILE A 169 10.08 -10.93 -8.67
N SER A 170 8.96 -11.18 -8.00
CA SER A 170 8.10 -12.33 -8.30
C SER A 170 7.23 -12.05 -9.53
N THR A 171 7.29 -12.92 -10.50
CA THR A 171 6.38 -12.93 -11.66
C THR A 171 5.16 -13.84 -11.44
N GLY A 172 5.03 -14.42 -10.24
CA GLY A 172 3.99 -15.38 -9.90
C GLY A 172 2.57 -14.79 -9.74
N GLY A 173 2.41 -13.47 -9.79
CA GLY A 173 1.10 -12.81 -9.68
C GLY A 173 0.31 -13.25 -8.43
N GLY A 174 -0.92 -13.76 -8.62
CA GLY A 174 -1.77 -14.24 -7.54
C GLY A 174 -1.18 -15.40 -6.73
N ALA A 175 -0.40 -16.29 -7.36
CA ALA A 175 0.27 -17.39 -6.65
C ALA A 175 1.30 -16.89 -5.64
N PHE A 176 1.98 -15.77 -5.91
CA PHE A 176 2.87 -15.14 -4.94
C PHE A 176 2.09 -14.71 -3.69
N LEU A 177 0.93 -14.07 -3.86
CA LEU A 177 0.09 -13.64 -2.74
C LEU A 177 -0.44 -14.83 -1.94
N GLU A 178 -0.92 -15.87 -2.60
CA GLU A 178 -1.37 -17.10 -1.95
C GLU A 178 -0.26 -17.79 -1.15
N PHE A 179 0.96 -17.81 -1.68
CA PHE A 179 2.13 -18.33 -0.98
C PHE A 179 2.46 -17.51 0.28
N VAL A 180 2.45 -16.19 0.18
CA VAL A 180 2.68 -15.28 1.31
C VAL A 180 1.59 -15.41 2.39
N GLU A 181 0.36 -15.74 1.98
CA GLU A 181 -0.74 -16.08 2.91
C GLU A 181 -0.58 -17.43 3.59
N GLY A 182 0.44 -18.23 3.22
CA GLY A 182 0.68 -19.56 3.76
C GLY A 182 -0.17 -20.67 3.11
N LYS A 183 -0.79 -20.39 1.96
CA LYS A 183 -1.56 -21.40 1.21
C LYS A 183 -0.63 -22.36 0.47
N THR A 184 -1.02 -23.61 0.40
CA THR A 184 -0.34 -24.60 -0.45
C THR A 184 -0.69 -24.34 -1.91
N LEU A 185 0.31 -24.04 -2.73
CA LEU A 185 0.11 -23.82 -4.15
C LEU A 185 -0.17 -25.16 -4.85
N PRO A 186 -1.26 -25.30 -5.65
CA PRO A 186 -1.63 -26.59 -6.27
C PRO A 186 -0.51 -27.19 -7.13
N ALA A 187 0.20 -26.37 -7.90
CA ALA A 187 1.30 -26.83 -8.73
C ALA A 187 2.48 -27.38 -7.90
N VAL A 188 2.78 -26.75 -6.75
CA VAL A 188 3.83 -27.23 -5.83
C VAL A 188 3.39 -28.51 -5.14
N ALA A 189 2.11 -28.60 -4.70
CA ALA A 189 1.57 -29.79 -4.07
C ALA A 189 1.69 -31.03 -4.96
N VAL A 190 1.30 -30.92 -6.24
CA VAL A 190 1.39 -32.03 -7.22
C VAL A 190 2.83 -32.47 -7.45
N LEU A 191 3.79 -31.55 -7.42
CA LEU A 191 5.21 -31.90 -7.58
C LEU A 191 5.74 -32.62 -6.33
N LEU A 192 5.34 -32.20 -5.15
CA LEU A 192 5.74 -32.84 -3.88
C LEU A 192 5.14 -34.24 -3.72
N GLU A 193 3.91 -34.47 -4.21
CA GLU A 193 3.28 -35.80 -4.21
C GLU A 193 3.96 -36.80 -5.12
N ARG A 194 4.76 -36.34 -6.10
CA ARG A 194 5.45 -37.18 -7.09
C ARG A 194 6.96 -37.27 -6.85
N ALA A 195 7.46 -36.60 -5.84
CA ALA A 195 8.87 -36.63 -5.43
C ALA A 195 9.13 -37.74 -4.38
#